data_7ed9192763b9d29146085f3160ddaf8b
#
_entry.id   7ed9192763b9d29146085f3160ddaf8b
#
_cell.length_a   1.000
_cell.length_b   1.000
_cell.length_c   1.000
_cell.angle_alpha   90.00
_cell.angle_beta   90.00
_cell.angle_gamma   90.00
#
_symmetry.space_group_name_H-M   'P 1'
#
loop_
_entity.id
_entity.type
_entity.pdbx_description
1 polymer ?
#
loop_
_entity_poly.entity_id
_entity_poly.type
_entity_poly.pdbx_seq_one_letter_code
_entity_poly.pdbx_strand_id
1 'polypeptide(L)'
;MDLIALLSQESVIEKEQKKRHKFVPDLPELEGEATRAPKIKEHLFFENKDIYISKHNRYAAYPEHSHQFLELNYIVKGECRQIINGVPYLLKEGDILLMDTGSAHSIEALGKDDLLLNILFNNKSISINWLMNMNHHDSILYKILLTNNPLDTNAANFILFRNEQNEHIKQIINNMADEYFFPKVFSGKIISSYLPILIYELARSLPHEYSETFSKKDPFYEVLQLIDAEFTTLTLDAASKRLNFNKNYLSNMIKKRSGQTFTELLNEKRLLKANLLIESTEIPIQTILTEVGFSNKTYFYTCYKNRFHCLPSEV
;
A
#
# COMPACT_ATOMS: atom_id res chain seq x y z
N MET A 1 10.63 4.12 -26.38
CA MET A 1 11.97 3.90 -25.76
C MET A 1 11.79 2.72 -24.85
N ASP A 2 12.72 1.79 -24.83
CA ASP A 2 12.63 0.64 -23.91
C ASP A 2 12.81 1.14 -22.46
N LEU A 3 12.01 0.59 -21.53
CA LEU A 3 12.04 0.96 -20.10
C LEU A 3 13.47 0.79 -19.52
N ILE A 4 14.13 -0.32 -19.83
CA ILE A 4 15.51 -0.57 -19.36
C ILE A 4 16.46 0.50 -19.90
N ALA A 5 16.32 0.88 -21.16
CA ALA A 5 17.14 1.95 -21.75
C ALA A 5 16.89 3.30 -21.06
N LEU A 6 15.64 3.59 -20.69
CA LEU A 6 15.30 4.79 -19.92
C LEU A 6 15.92 4.77 -18.51
N LEU A 7 15.72 3.67 -17.77
CA LEU A 7 16.23 3.53 -16.41
C LEU A 7 17.78 3.52 -16.37
N SER A 8 18.43 3.05 -17.44
CA SER A 8 19.90 3.04 -17.54
C SER A 8 20.49 4.44 -17.71
N GLN A 9 19.72 5.42 -18.17
CA GLN A 9 20.20 6.80 -18.30
C GLN A 9 20.54 7.40 -16.94
N GLU A 10 21.65 8.11 -16.87
CA GLU A 10 22.08 8.76 -15.63
C GLU A 10 21.26 10.01 -15.34
N SER A 11 20.72 10.08 -14.13
CA SER A 11 20.06 11.28 -13.61
C SER A 11 21.07 12.41 -13.35
N VAL A 12 20.58 13.62 -13.09
CA VAL A 12 21.43 14.74 -12.67
C VAL A 12 22.12 14.42 -11.33
N ILE A 13 21.39 13.82 -10.40
CA ILE A 13 21.91 13.39 -9.10
C ILE A 13 23.02 12.34 -9.27
N GLU A 14 22.81 11.33 -10.11
CA GLU A 14 23.79 10.28 -10.37
C GLU A 14 25.10 10.86 -10.96
N LYS A 15 25.01 11.83 -11.86
CA LYS A 15 26.17 12.51 -12.40
C LYS A 15 26.97 13.29 -11.33
N GLU A 16 26.26 13.96 -10.43
CA GLU A 16 26.89 14.66 -9.30
C GLU A 16 27.48 13.68 -8.27
N GLN A 17 26.81 12.57 -7.97
CA GLN A 17 27.34 11.53 -7.08
C GLN A 17 28.63 10.91 -7.62
N LYS A 18 28.69 10.64 -8.92
CA LYS A 18 29.93 10.16 -9.59
C LYS A 18 31.08 11.17 -9.47
N LYS A 19 30.77 12.45 -9.68
CA LYS A 19 31.76 13.52 -9.62
C LYS A 19 32.29 13.75 -8.22
N ARG A 20 31.40 13.69 -7.22
CA ARG A 20 31.72 14.00 -5.82
C ARG A 20 32.19 12.78 -5.03
N HIS A 21 31.97 11.56 -5.55
CA HIS A 21 32.17 10.30 -4.87
C HIS A 21 31.47 10.22 -3.49
N LYS A 22 30.30 10.85 -3.37
CA LYS A 22 29.50 10.88 -2.14
C LYS A 22 28.01 11.05 -2.46
N PHE A 23 27.19 10.74 -1.47
CA PHE A 23 25.76 10.96 -1.53
C PHE A 23 25.42 12.42 -1.82
N VAL A 24 24.47 12.63 -2.71
CA VAL A 24 23.85 13.92 -3.03
C VAL A 24 22.38 13.79 -2.67
N PRO A 25 21.86 14.59 -1.72
CA PRO A 25 20.46 14.55 -1.34
C PRO A 25 19.53 14.81 -2.53
N ASP A 26 18.53 13.98 -2.69
CA ASP A 26 17.46 14.13 -3.67
C ASP A 26 16.12 14.54 -3.03
N LEU A 27 16.09 14.57 -1.69
CA LEU A 27 14.94 15.01 -0.88
C LEU A 27 15.41 15.98 0.21
N PRO A 28 14.60 17.02 0.54
CA PRO A 28 14.95 18.01 1.57
C PRO A 28 15.21 17.38 2.95
N GLU A 29 14.50 16.32 3.32
CA GLU A 29 14.65 15.63 4.61
C GLU A 29 16.00 14.94 4.78
N LEU A 30 16.74 14.75 3.69
CA LEU A 30 18.07 14.12 3.67
C LEU A 30 19.19 15.15 3.62
N GLU A 31 18.88 16.44 3.65
CA GLU A 31 19.86 17.51 3.73
C GLU A 31 20.36 17.68 5.17
N GLY A 32 21.66 17.64 5.37
CA GLY A 32 22.33 17.86 6.66
C GLY A 32 22.69 16.59 7.43
N GLU A 33 23.42 16.77 8.53
CA GLU A 33 23.78 15.69 9.45
C GLU A 33 22.65 15.46 10.47
N ALA A 34 21.74 14.54 10.16
CA ALA A 34 20.67 14.19 11.07
C ALA A 34 21.20 13.33 12.24
N THR A 35 20.88 13.70 13.47
CA THR A 35 21.20 12.90 14.68
C THR A 35 20.36 11.63 14.81
N ARG A 36 19.33 11.48 13.96
CA ARG A 36 18.45 10.29 13.83
C ARG A 36 18.10 10.09 12.36
N ALA A 37 17.85 8.83 11.98
CA ALA A 37 17.37 8.49 10.65
C ALA A 37 16.10 9.31 10.31
N PRO A 38 16.12 10.12 9.24
CA PRO A 38 14.98 10.97 8.88
C PRO A 38 13.77 10.13 8.49
N LYS A 39 12.58 10.69 8.72
CA LYS A 39 11.32 10.09 8.27
C LYS A 39 10.78 10.86 7.07
N ILE A 40 10.83 10.24 5.91
CA ILE A 40 10.36 10.82 4.64
C ILE A 40 8.83 10.93 4.66
N LYS A 41 8.31 12.12 4.33
CA LYS A 41 6.90 12.46 4.45
C LYS A 41 6.12 12.14 3.17
N GLU A 42 4.85 11.73 3.32
CA GLU A 42 3.99 11.34 2.21
C GLU A 42 3.69 12.49 1.23
N HIS A 43 3.57 13.74 1.70
CA HIS A 43 3.20 14.88 0.85
C HIS A 43 4.21 15.19 -0.26
N LEU A 44 5.46 14.74 -0.15
CA LEU A 44 6.48 14.91 -1.19
C LEU A 44 6.15 14.13 -2.49
N PHE A 45 5.33 13.09 -2.39
CA PHE A 45 5.07 12.18 -3.51
C PHE A 45 3.60 12.13 -3.94
N PHE A 46 2.65 12.39 -3.02
CA PHE A 46 1.23 12.09 -3.21
C PHE A 46 0.32 13.32 -3.29
N GLU A 47 0.84 14.50 -3.62
CA GLU A 47 0.03 15.71 -3.70
C GLU A 47 -1.13 15.58 -4.70
N ASN A 48 -0.89 14.93 -5.85
CA ASN A 48 -1.90 14.69 -6.90
C ASN A 48 -1.88 13.27 -7.47
N LYS A 49 -1.29 12.31 -6.77
CA LYS A 49 -1.13 10.92 -7.22
C LYS A 49 -1.24 9.96 -6.05
N ASP A 50 -1.85 8.81 -6.30
CA ASP A 50 -1.95 7.73 -5.30
C ASP A 50 -0.72 6.81 -5.31
N ILE A 51 0.04 6.81 -6.41
CA ILE A 51 1.20 5.96 -6.64
C ILE A 51 2.30 6.79 -7.25
N TYR A 52 3.52 6.63 -6.74
CA TYR A 52 4.72 7.26 -7.26
C TYR A 52 5.74 6.19 -7.63
N ILE A 53 6.31 6.27 -8.83
CA ILE A 53 7.31 5.32 -9.33
C ILE A 53 8.58 6.08 -9.70
N SER A 54 9.71 5.65 -9.17
CA SER A 54 11.01 6.28 -9.47
C SER A 54 12.13 5.25 -9.57
N LYS A 55 13.14 5.59 -10.38
CA LYS A 55 14.41 4.90 -10.35
C LYS A 55 15.19 5.34 -9.12
N HIS A 56 15.78 4.41 -8.37
CA HIS A 56 16.73 4.73 -7.31
C HIS A 56 18.05 5.26 -7.90
N ASN A 57 18.64 6.30 -7.29
CA ASN A 57 19.90 6.86 -7.72
C ASN A 57 21.09 5.94 -7.37
N ARG A 58 21.97 5.71 -8.34
CA ARG A 58 23.17 4.86 -8.22
C ARG A 58 24.38 5.64 -7.69
N TYR A 59 25.52 4.93 -7.52
CA TYR A 59 26.89 5.45 -7.32
C TYR A 59 27.20 6.02 -5.94
N ALA A 60 26.25 6.13 -5.04
CA ALA A 60 26.49 6.49 -3.65
C ALA A 60 25.53 5.71 -2.73
N ALA A 61 25.98 5.41 -1.53
CA ALA A 61 25.10 4.78 -0.53
C ALA A 61 24.00 5.76 -0.10
N TYR A 62 22.77 5.27 -0.07
CA TYR A 62 21.62 6.03 0.40
C TYR A 62 21.52 5.89 1.92
N PRO A 63 21.47 7.00 2.67
CA PRO A 63 21.52 6.97 4.13
C PRO A 63 20.31 6.28 4.75
N GLU A 64 20.46 5.82 6.00
CA GLU A 64 19.36 5.23 6.74
C GLU A 64 18.21 6.22 6.91
N HIS A 65 17.01 5.76 6.55
CA HIS A 65 15.78 6.53 6.65
C HIS A 65 14.58 5.60 6.88
N SER A 66 13.44 6.17 7.21
CA SER A 66 12.12 5.53 7.20
C SER A 66 11.13 6.43 6.46
N HIS A 67 9.92 5.94 6.20
CA HIS A 67 8.92 6.68 5.42
C HIS A 67 7.52 6.59 6.02
N GLN A 68 6.60 7.50 5.60
CA GLN A 68 5.21 7.55 6.03
C GLN A 68 4.25 6.85 5.06
N PHE A 69 4.78 6.08 4.12
CA PHE A 69 4.07 5.39 3.06
C PHE A 69 4.60 3.96 2.92
N LEU A 70 3.93 3.16 2.15
CA LEU A 70 4.39 1.83 1.77
C LEU A 70 5.37 1.95 0.61
N GLU A 71 6.45 1.21 0.67
CA GLU A 71 7.47 1.18 -0.36
C GLU A 71 7.71 -0.24 -0.84
N LEU A 72 7.66 -0.41 -2.16
CA LEU A 72 8.04 -1.62 -2.85
C LEU A 72 9.29 -1.34 -3.68
N ASN A 73 10.39 -2.01 -3.35
CA ASN A 73 11.60 -2.01 -4.15
C ASN A 73 11.59 -3.22 -5.09
N TYR A 74 11.83 -3.00 -6.36
CA TYR A 74 11.96 -4.05 -7.38
C TYR A 74 13.31 -3.97 -8.07
N ILE A 75 14.07 -5.07 -8.05
CA ILE A 75 15.36 -5.14 -8.73
C ILE A 75 15.11 -5.47 -10.19
N VAL A 76 15.20 -4.45 -11.05
CA VAL A 76 14.98 -4.60 -12.49
C VAL A 76 16.14 -5.31 -13.16
N LYS A 77 17.38 -5.04 -12.68
CA LYS A 77 18.62 -5.64 -13.19
C LYS A 77 19.70 -5.59 -12.12
N GLY A 78 20.57 -6.59 -12.08
CA GLY A 78 21.75 -6.62 -11.20
C GLY A 78 21.40 -7.01 -9.77
N GLU A 79 22.02 -6.33 -8.81
CA GLU A 79 21.85 -6.62 -7.39
C GLU A 79 21.77 -5.34 -6.53
N CYS A 80 21.24 -5.47 -5.34
CA CYS A 80 21.12 -4.37 -4.38
C CYS A 80 21.35 -4.91 -2.96
N ARG A 81 22.27 -4.29 -2.21
CA ARG A 81 22.46 -4.56 -0.80
C ARG A 81 21.76 -3.51 0.03
N GLN A 82 20.90 -3.96 0.93
CA GLN A 82 20.18 -3.08 1.85
C GLN A 82 20.36 -3.54 3.29
N ILE A 83 20.43 -2.59 4.21
CA ILE A 83 20.36 -2.86 5.65
C ILE A 83 18.95 -2.47 6.07
N ILE A 84 18.16 -3.43 6.57
CA ILE A 84 16.78 -3.22 6.96
C ILE A 84 16.66 -3.53 8.45
N ASN A 85 16.25 -2.55 9.24
CA ASN A 85 16.18 -2.66 10.70
C ASN A 85 17.51 -3.20 11.31
N GLY A 86 18.66 -2.76 10.77
CA GLY A 86 19.99 -3.15 11.20
C GLY A 86 20.51 -4.51 10.68
N VAL A 87 19.73 -5.22 9.84
CA VAL A 87 20.10 -6.52 9.27
C VAL A 87 20.38 -6.38 7.77
N PRO A 88 21.53 -6.88 7.26
CA PRO A 88 21.88 -6.78 5.85
C PRO A 88 21.16 -7.85 5.02
N TYR A 89 20.65 -7.43 3.86
CA TYR A 89 19.99 -8.26 2.85
C TYR A 89 20.59 -8.00 1.47
N LEU A 90 20.84 -9.07 0.73
CA LEU A 90 21.17 -9.01 -0.70
C LEU A 90 19.92 -9.33 -1.51
N LEU A 91 19.51 -8.37 -2.33
CA LEU A 91 18.43 -8.53 -3.32
C LEU A 91 19.07 -8.72 -4.69
N LYS A 92 18.50 -9.61 -5.50
CA LYS A 92 18.94 -9.92 -6.86
C LYS A 92 17.86 -9.54 -7.87
N GLU A 93 18.23 -9.54 -9.13
CA GLU A 93 17.30 -9.28 -10.23
C GLU A 93 16.01 -10.07 -10.08
N GLY A 94 14.90 -9.35 -10.14
CA GLY A 94 13.55 -9.86 -9.96
C GLY A 94 13.07 -9.94 -8.50
N ASP A 95 13.94 -9.81 -7.50
CA ASP A 95 13.51 -9.75 -6.09
C ASP A 95 12.67 -8.50 -5.84
N ILE A 96 11.69 -8.66 -4.94
CA ILE A 96 10.81 -7.58 -4.48
C ILE A 96 10.88 -7.48 -2.96
N LEU A 97 11.12 -6.27 -2.48
CA LEU A 97 11.06 -5.94 -1.07
C LEU A 97 9.87 -5.01 -0.82
N LEU A 98 8.90 -5.44 -0.03
CA LEU A 98 7.78 -4.60 0.41
C LEU A 98 7.99 -4.21 1.87
N MET A 99 8.02 -2.91 2.14
CA MET A 99 8.23 -2.32 3.46
C MET A 99 7.03 -1.52 3.93
N ASP A 100 6.76 -1.58 5.24
CA ASP A 100 5.74 -0.76 5.88
C ASP A 100 6.24 0.65 6.24
N THR A 101 5.35 1.45 6.83
CA THR A 101 5.62 2.84 7.22
C THR A 101 6.60 2.99 8.40
N GLY A 102 7.08 1.91 8.98
CA GLY A 102 7.92 1.93 10.19
C GLY A 102 9.33 1.38 10.00
N SER A 103 9.57 0.69 8.91
CA SER A 103 10.86 0.09 8.59
C SER A 103 11.92 1.15 8.33
N ALA A 104 13.04 1.04 9.04
CA ALA A 104 14.23 1.84 8.74
C ALA A 104 15.14 1.06 7.80
N HIS A 105 15.60 1.68 6.74
CA HIS A 105 16.51 1.04 5.80
C HIS A 105 17.55 2.01 5.23
N SER A 106 18.66 1.43 4.77
CA SER A 106 19.69 2.08 3.98
C SER A 106 20.08 1.20 2.80
N ILE A 107 20.54 1.81 1.71
CA ILE A 107 20.91 1.11 0.49
C ILE A 107 22.40 1.37 0.21
N GLU A 108 23.18 0.31 -0.01
CA GLU A 108 24.57 0.47 -0.44
C GLU A 108 24.63 1.05 -1.86
N ALA A 109 25.80 1.60 -2.22
CA ALA A 109 25.98 2.19 -3.53
C ALA A 109 25.73 1.16 -4.64
N LEU A 110 24.77 1.45 -5.51
CA LEU A 110 24.50 0.65 -6.70
C LEU A 110 25.55 0.89 -7.79
N GLY A 111 25.91 -0.15 -8.51
CA GLY A 111 26.79 -0.10 -9.64
C GLY A 111 26.11 0.45 -10.91
N LYS A 112 26.89 0.57 -11.99
CA LYS A 112 26.39 1.10 -13.28
C LYS A 112 25.25 0.26 -13.86
N ASP A 113 25.32 -1.05 -13.68
CA ASP A 113 24.39 -2.01 -14.29
C ASP A 113 23.26 -2.43 -13.34
N ASP A 114 23.25 -1.91 -12.10
CA ASP A 114 22.21 -2.20 -11.13
C ASP A 114 21.06 -1.19 -11.31
N LEU A 115 19.87 -1.70 -11.46
CA LEU A 115 18.65 -0.91 -11.64
C LEU A 115 17.60 -1.33 -10.61
N LEU A 116 17.29 -0.41 -9.70
CA LEU A 116 16.26 -0.54 -8.68
C LEU A 116 15.13 0.44 -8.97
N LEU A 117 13.91 -0.06 -8.99
CA LEU A 117 12.66 0.71 -9.13
C LEU A 117 11.95 0.78 -7.79
N ASN A 118 11.63 1.99 -7.34
CA ASN A 118 10.81 2.23 -6.17
C ASN A 118 9.37 2.48 -6.60
N ILE A 119 8.41 1.74 -6.03
CA ILE A 119 6.98 1.95 -6.18
C ILE A 119 6.45 2.35 -4.80
N LEU A 120 6.07 3.62 -4.67
CA LEU A 120 5.57 4.19 -3.43
C LEU A 120 4.06 4.34 -3.51
N PHE A 121 3.35 3.98 -2.44
CA PHE A 121 1.91 4.13 -2.35
C PHE A 121 1.48 4.28 -0.89
N ASN A 122 0.38 4.97 -0.65
CA ASN A 122 -0.12 5.15 0.71
C ASN A 122 -1.24 4.15 1.03
N ASN A 123 -1.56 4.00 2.32
CA ASN A 123 -2.61 3.09 2.76
C ASN A 123 -4.01 3.50 2.26
N LYS A 124 -4.20 4.76 1.86
CA LYS A 124 -5.45 5.26 1.28
C LYS A 124 -5.67 4.73 -0.13
N SER A 125 -4.58 4.42 -0.85
CA SER A 125 -4.60 3.79 -2.17
C SER A 125 -5.04 2.31 -2.10
N ILE A 126 -4.98 1.72 -0.92
CA ILE A 126 -5.42 0.37 -0.62
C ILE A 126 -6.83 0.46 -0.07
N SER A 127 -7.83 0.25 -0.92
CA SER A 127 -9.21 0.26 -0.43
C SER A 127 -9.45 -0.89 0.56
N ILE A 128 -10.16 -0.61 1.64
CA ILE A 128 -10.54 -1.61 2.64
C ILE A 128 -11.31 -2.78 2.02
N ASN A 129 -12.15 -2.51 1.02
CA ASN A 129 -12.81 -3.58 0.26
C ASN A 129 -11.85 -4.54 -0.39
N TRP A 130 -10.78 -4.01 -0.88
CA TRP A 130 -9.75 -4.79 -1.51
C TRP A 130 -9.05 -5.71 -0.49
N LEU A 131 -8.77 -5.18 0.69
CA LEU A 131 -8.27 -5.98 1.80
C LEU A 131 -9.31 -7.00 2.31
N MET A 132 -10.59 -6.62 2.36
CA MET A 132 -11.68 -7.52 2.73
C MET A 132 -11.88 -8.67 1.73
N ASN A 133 -11.61 -8.42 0.45
CA ASN A 133 -11.70 -9.45 -0.59
C ASN A 133 -10.47 -10.38 -0.64
N MET A 134 -9.42 -10.09 0.10
CA MET A 134 -8.29 -11.01 0.31
C MET A 134 -8.67 -12.13 1.29
N ASN A 135 -9.77 -12.86 1.00
CA ASN A 135 -10.29 -13.93 1.82
C ASN A 135 -9.19 -14.92 2.27
N HIS A 136 -9.14 -15.16 3.59
CA HIS A 136 -8.55 -16.32 4.27
C HIS A 136 -7.03 -16.45 4.36
N HIS A 137 -6.24 -15.47 3.98
CA HIS A 137 -4.82 -15.58 4.29
C HIS A 137 -4.46 -14.56 5.36
N ASP A 138 -4.28 -15.03 6.61
CA ASP A 138 -3.65 -14.33 7.73
C ASP A 138 -2.21 -13.95 7.36
N SER A 139 -2.04 -13.23 6.26
CA SER A 139 -0.74 -13.01 5.72
C SER A 139 -0.09 -11.80 6.37
N ILE A 140 1.19 -11.91 6.62
CA ILE A 140 2.09 -10.80 6.96
C ILE A 140 1.89 -9.62 6.00
N LEU A 141 1.53 -9.88 4.73
CA LEU A 141 1.19 -8.90 3.72
C LEU A 141 -0.01 -8.03 4.15
N TYR A 142 -1.10 -8.64 4.63
CA TYR A 142 -2.26 -7.93 5.16
C TYR A 142 -1.86 -7.01 6.33
N LYS A 143 -1.00 -7.51 7.22
CA LYS A 143 -0.50 -6.75 8.36
C LYS A 143 0.33 -5.54 7.91
N ILE A 144 1.24 -5.71 6.97
CA ILE A 144 2.05 -4.62 6.39
C ILE A 144 1.16 -3.57 5.73
N LEU A 145 0.18 -4.00 4.93
CA LEU A 145 -0.73 -3.10 4.21
C LEU A 145 -1.63 -2.28 5.15
N LEU A 146 -1.94 -2.79 6.34
CA LEU A 146 -2.80 -2.13 7.33
C LEU A 146 -2.05 -1.39 8.44
N THR A 147 -0.75 -1.60 8.59
CA THR A 147 -0.02 -1.01 9.71
C THR A 147 0.26 0.47 9.46
N ASN A 148 -0.55 1.33 10.05
CA ASN A 148 -0.30 2.77 10.19
C ASN A 148 0.50 3.12 11.46
N ASN A 149 1.04 2.13 12.19
CA ASN A 149 1.55 2.38 13.53
C ASN A 149 3.04 2.02 13.67
N PRO A 150 3.91 3.02 13.82
CA PRO A 150 5.35 2.83 14.04
C PRO A 150 5.72 2.32 15.43
N LEU A 151 4.74 2.01 16.30
CA LEU A 151 5.00 1.64 17.69
C LEU A 151 4.92 0.14 17.99
N ASP A 152 4.61 -0.71 17.01
CA ASP A 152 4.62 -2.17 17.18
C ASP A 152 6.00 -2.71 16.84
N THR A 153 6.94 -2.57 17.77
CA THR A 153 8.37 -2.85 17.60
C THR A 153 8.73 -4.34 17.51
N ASN A 154 7.74 -5.25 17.51
CA ASN A 154 7.96 -6.70 17.60
C ASN A 154 7.61 -7.50 16.33
N ALA A 155 7.36 -6.88 15.20
CA ALA A 155 7.06 -7.59 13.96
C ALA A 155 8.02 -7.17 12.84
N ALA A 156 8.43 -8.11 12.03
CA ALA A 156 9.10 -7.84 10.75
C ALA A 156 8.19 -6.95 9.91
N ASN A 157 8.64 -5.73 9.66
CA ASN A 157 7.85 -4.71 8.99
C ASN A 157 8.12 -4.71 7.48
N PHE A 158 8.61 -5.81 6.96
CA PHE A 158 8.85 -5.99 5.53
C PHE A 158 8.68 -7.44 5.11
N ILE A 159 8.46 -7.64 3.83
CA ILE A 159 8.48 -8.96 3.17
C ILE A 159 9.45 -8.91 2.01
N LEU A 160 10.32 -9.89 1.95
CA LEU A 160 11.21 -10.13 0.82
C LEU A 160 10.66 -11.28 -0.02
N PHE A 161 10.18 -10.96 -1.21
CA PHE A 161 9.77 -11.93 -2.20
C PHE A 161 10.98 -12.26 -3.09
N ARG A 162 11.43 -13.49 -3.03
CA ARG A 162 12.49 -13.98 -3.90
C ARG A 162 11.91 -14.31 -5.26
N ASN A 163 12.55 -13.80 -6.29
CA ASN A 163 12.12 -14.09 -7.66
C ASN A 163 12.57 -15.50 -8.07
N GLU A 164 11.76 -16.46 -7.76
CA GLU A 164 11.86 -17.78 -8.38
C GLU A 164 10.93 -17.87 -9.60
N GLN A 165 11.15 -16.98 -10.61
CA GLN A 165 10.51 -17.05 -11.94
C GLN A 165 9.03 -16.61 -12.02
N ASN A 166 8.57 -15.64 -11.26
CA ASN A 166 7.20 -15.13 -11.42
C ASN A 166 7.13 -14.05 -12.52
N GLU A 167 7.09 -14.50 -13.79
CA GLU A 167 6.98 -13.63 -14.96
C GLU A 167 5.72 -12.75 -14.94
N HIS A 168 4.63 -13.17 -14.26
CA HIS A 168 3.41 -12.37 -14.12
C HIS A 168 3.66 -11.10 -13.30
N ILE A 169 4.31 -11.23 -12.15
CA ILE A 169 4.64 -10.07 -11.30
C ILE A 169 5.55 -9.10 -12.05
N LYS A 170 6.59 -9.62 -12.71
CA LYS A 170 7.49 -8.83 -13.55
C LYS A 170 6.74 -8.06 -14.64
N GLN A 171 5.81 -8.73 -15.34
CA GLN A 171 5.02 -8.09 -16.39
C GLN A 171 4.11 -6.99 -15.84
N ILE A 172 3.49 -7.19 -14.67
CA ILE A 172 2.64 -6.18 -14.02
C ILE A 172 3.49 -4.95 -13.67
N ILE A 173 4.65 -5.15 -13.03
CA ILE A 173 5.54 -4.04 -12.65
C ILE A 173 6.04 -3.29 -13.88
N ASN A 174 6.43 -4.00 -14.95
CA ASN A 174 6.86 -3.38 -16.20
C ASN A 174 5.72 -2.55 -16.83
N ASN A 175 4.49 -3.08 -16.86
CA ASN A 175 3.33 -2.35 -17.38
C ASN A 175 3.03 -1.09 -16.53
N MET A 176 3.12 -1.17 -15.20
CA MET A 176 2.98 -0.01 -14.32
C MET A 176 4.04 1.05 -14.59
N ALA A 177 5.29 0.62 -14.77
CA ALA A 177 6.41 1.50 -15.04
C ALA A 177 6.30 2.14 -16.44
N ASP A 178 5.90 1.37 -17.46
CA ASP A 178 5.67 1.90 -18.81
C ASP A 178 4.59 2.97 -18.81
N GLU A 179 3.45 2.74 -18.16
CA GLU A 179 2.38 3.72 -18.03
C GLU A 179 2.80 4.97 -17.23
N TYR A 180 3.72 4.80 -16.28
CA TYR A 180 4.20 5.89 -15.44
C TYR A 180 5.21 6.79 -16.18
N PHE A 181 6.19 6.18 -16.84
CA PHE A 181 7.27 6.91 -17.53
C PHE A 181 6.89 7.36 -18.94
N PHE A 182 5.93 6.69 -19.58
CA PHE A 182 5.41 7.04 -20.91
C PHE A 182 3.89 7.27 -20.85
N PRO A 183 3.42 8.30 -20.12
CA PRO A 183 2.01 8.46 -19.81
C PRO A 183 1.15 8.73 -21.05
N LYS A 184 0.00 8.04 -21.08
CA LYS A 184 -1.06 8.16 -22.09
C LYS A 184 -2.36 8.55 -21.42
N VAL A 185 -3.42 8.69 -22.21
CA VAL A 185 -4.78 8.85 -21.67
C VAL A 185 -5.10 7.65 -20.75
N PHE A 186 -5.59 7.93 -19.55
CA PHE A 186 -5.94 6.97 -18.50
C PHE A 186 -4.77 6.28 -17.77
N SER A 187 -3.50 6.60 -18.05
CA SER A 187 -2.35 5.95 -17.38
C SER A 187 -2.47 5.91 -15.86
N GLY A 188 -2.91 7.00 -15.21
CA GLY A 188 -3.10 7.01 -13.76
C GLY A 188 -4.13 5.98 -13.28
N LYS A 189 -5.26 5.82 -14.00
CA LYS A 189 -6.28 4.81 -13.68
C LYS A 189 -5.77 3.38 -13.93
N ILE A 190 -5.03 3.20 -15.00
CA ILE A 190 -4.41 1.90 -15.34
C ILE A 190 -3.42 1.49 -14.25
N ILE A 191 -2.52 2.38 -13.83
CA ILE A 191 -1.56 2.12 -12.75
C ILE A 191 -2.31 1.77 -11.44
N SER A 192 -3.33 2.54 -11.09
CA SER A 192 -4.16 2.27 -9.89
C SER A 192 -4.91 0.94 -9.97
N SER A 193 -5.21 0.44 -11.17
CA SER A 193 -5.81 -0.89 -11.38
C SER A 193 -4.79 -2.02 -11.30
N TYR A 194 -3.54 -1.78 -11.70
CA TYR A 194 -2.47 -2.76 -11.57
C TYR A 194 -2.02 -2.99 -10.13
N LEU A 195 -2.07 -1.98 -9.27
CA LEU A 195 -1.62 -2.13 -7.88
C LEU A 195 -2.36 -3.26 -7.12
N PRO A 196 -3.71 -3.35 -7.14
CA PRO A 196 -4.44 -4.48 -6.58
C PRO A 196 -4.00 -5.83 -7.14
N ILE A 197 -3.84 -5.92 -8.47
CA ILE A 197 -3.43 -7.17 -9.14
C ILE A 197 -2.03 -7.58 -8.67
N LEU A 198 -1.09 -6.62 -8.59
CA LEU A 198 0.26 -6.87 -8.09
C LEU A 198 0.24 -7.45 -6.68
N ILE A 199 -0.55 -6.86 -5.78
CA ILE A 199 -0.62 -7.33 -4.39
C ILE A 199 -1.28 -8.72 -4.30
N TYR A 200 -2.30 -9.03 -5.12
CA TYR A 200 -2.86 -10.39 -5.16
C TYR A 200 -1.84 -11.42 -5.66
N GLU A 201 -1.04 -11.08 -6.66
CA GLU A 201 0.02 -11.98 -7.13
C GLU A 201 1.14 -12.15 -6.08
N LEU A 202 1.50 -11.08 -5.37
CA LEU A 202 2.42 -11.17 -4.23
C LEU A 202 1.83 -12.03 -3.10
N ALA A 203 0.53 -11.91 -2.80
CA ALA A 203 -0.14 -12.75 -1.81
C ALA A 203 -0.10 -14.23 -2.17
N ARG A 204 -0.29 -14.57 -3.44
CA ARG A 204 -0.18 -15.96 -3.94
C ARG A 204 1.24 -16.53 -3.82
N SER A 205 2.25 -15.68 -3.94
CA SER A 205 3.65 -16.09 -3.88
C SER A 205 4.21 -16.23 -2.47
N LEU A 206 3.41 -15.88 -1.44
CA LEU A 206 3.83 -16.04 -0.06
C LEU A 206 3.97 -17.53 0.29
N PRO A 207 5.12 -17.96 0.86
CA PRO A 207 5.29 -19.31 1.39
C PRO A 207 4.25 -19.63 2.47
N HIS A 208 3.76 -20.86 2.50
CA HIS A 208 2.80 -21.36 3.51
C HIS A 208 3.26 -21.14 4.96
N GLU A 209 4.55 -21.13 5.20
CA GLU A 209 5.16 -20.87 6.51
C GLU A 209 4.79 -19.50 7.10
N TYR A 210 4.52 -18.51 6.25
CA TYR A 210 4.05 -17.19 6.67
C TYR A 210 2.55 -17.18 7.01
N SER A 211 1.78 -18.16 6.57
CA SER A 211 0.35 -18.27 6.91
C SER A 211 0.13 -18.90 8.30
N GLU A 212 1.02 -19.75 8.78
CA GLU A 212 0.86 -20.44 10.07
C GLU A 212 1.31 -19.61 11.28
N THR A 213 2.21 -18.65 11.10
CA THR A 213 2.77 -17.84 12.20
C THR A 213 1.74 -16.86 12.80
N PHE A 214 0.60 -16.64 12.15
CA PHE A 214 -0.41 -15.65 12.52
C PHE A 214 -1.78 -16.21 12.91
N SER A 215 -1.86 -17.49 13.31
CA SER A 215 -3.09 -18.13 13.81
C SER A 215 -3.62 -17.56 15.14
N LYS A 216 -2.99 -16.55 15.73
CA LYS A 216 -3.58 -15.76 16.80
C LYS A 216 -4.54 -14.75 16.19
N LYS A 217 -5.81 -14.94 16.42
CA LYS A 217 -6.93 -14.08 16.07
C LYS A 217 -6.56 -12.61 16.24
N ASP A 218 -6.31 -11.91 15.12
CA ASP A 218 -6.11 -10.46 15.15
C ASP A 218 -7.48 -9.80 15.31
N PRO A 219 -7.75 -9.09 16.42
CA PRO A 219 -9.06 -8.48 16.66
C PRO A 219 -9.52 -7.51 15.58
N PHE A 220 -8.58 -6.84 14.91
CA PHE A 220 -8.93 -5.93 13.83
C PHE A 220 -9.41 -6.68 12.58
N TYR A 221 -8.76 -7.80 12.25
CA TYR A 221 -9.21 -8.67 11.17
C TYR A 221 -10.59 -9.27 11.47
N GLU A 222 -10.84 -9.73 12.69
CA GLU A 222 -12.16 -10.20 13.10
C GLU A 222 -13.25 -9.12 12.93
N VAL A 223 -12.93 -7.85 13.23
CA VAL A 223 -13.84 -6.72 12.96
C VAL A 223 -14.13 -6.57 11.46
N LEU A 224 -13.12 -6.66 10.62
CA LEU A 224 -13.31 -6.53 9.17
C LEU A 224 -14.14 -7.69 8.61
N GLN A 225 -13.93 -8.90 9.09
CA GLN A 225 -14.78 -10.06 8.74
C GLN A 225 -16.23 -9.86 9.16
N LEU A 226 -16.47 -9.33 10.36
CA LEU A 226 -17.82 -9.01 10.82
C LEU A 226 -18.47 -7.93 9.96
N ILE A 227 -17.72 -6.88 9.59
CA ILE A 227 -18.19 -5.83 8.68
C ILE A 227 -18.54 -6.44 7.33
N ASP A 228 -17.72 -7.30 6.77
CA ASP A 228 -17.98 -7.94 5.47
C ASP A 228 -19.24 -8.80 5.49
N ALA A 229 -19.38 -9.61 6.51
CA ALA A 229 -20.51 -10.55 6.65
C ALA A 229 -21.84 -9.88 7.02
N GLU A 230 -21.80 -8.78 7.80
CA GLU A 230 -23.01 -8.24 8.45
C GLU A 230 -23.16 -6.72 8.31
N PHE A 231 -22.53 -6.12 7.29
CA PHE A 231 -22.50 -4.64 7.10
C PHE A 231 -23.87 -3.96 7.17
N THR A 232 -24.94 -4.66 6.85
CA THR A 232 -26.30 -4.09 6.82
C THR A 232 -26.79 -3.70 8.22
N THR A 233 -26.49 -4.51 9.22
CA THR A 233 -27.04 -4.38 10.59
C THR A 233 -25.99 -4.25 11.68
N LEU A 234 -24.73 -4.47 11.37
CA LEU A 234 -23.66 -4.47 12.35
C LEU A 234 -23.49 -3.11 13.04
N THR A 235 -23.31 -3.15 14.36
CA THR A 235 -22.97 -1.98 15.18
C THR A 235 -21.66 -2.22 15.93
N LEU A 236 -20.98 -1.16 16.35
CA LEU A 236 -19.77 -1.27 17.17
C LEU A 236 -20.04 -2.02 18.50
N ASP A 237 -21.23 -1.83 19.08
CA ASP A 237 -21.63 -2.52 20.30
C ASP A 237 -21.80 -4.04 20.07
N ALA A 238 -22.45 -4.42 18.96
CA ALA A 238 -22.59 -5.82 18.58
C ALA A 238 -21.23 -6.47 18.30
N ALA A 239 -20.36 -5.79 17.55
CA ALA A 239 -19.01 -6.26 17.27
C ALA A 239 -18.18 -6.43 18.54
N SER A 240 -18.23 -5.47 19.48
CA SER A 240 -17.51 -5.54 20.73
C SER A 240 -17.94 -6.72 21.61
N LYS A 241 -19.26 -6.99 21.68
CA LYS A 241 -19.80 -8.13 22.42
C LYS A 241 -19.38 -9.48 21.81
N ARG A 242 -19.45 -9.60 20.47
CA ARG A 242 -19.08 -10.85 19.77
C ARG A 242 -17.60 -11.17 19.89
N LEU A 243 -16.77 -10.15 19.79
CA LEU A 243 -15.31 -10.30 19.88
C LEU A 243 -14.80 -10.31 21.33
N ASN A 244 -15.71 -10.13 22.28
CA ASN A 244 -15.41 -10.09 23.73
C ASN A 244 -14.39 -9.00 24.09
N PHE A 245 -14.52 -7.82 23.46
CA PHE A 245 -13.71 -6.63 23.74
C PHE A 245 -14.55 -5.52 24.34
N ASN A 246 -13.89 -4.66 25.14
CA ASN A 246 -14.49 -3.39 25.54
C ASN A 246 -14.71 -2.49 24.31
N LYS A 247 -15.88 -1.86 24.22
CA LYS A 247 -16.28 -1.01 23.09
C LYS A 247 -15.29 0.13 22.81
N ASN A 248 -14.80 0.78 23.86
CA ASN A 248 -13.84 1.89 23.73
C ASN A 248 -12.47 1.37 23.25
N TYR A 249 -12.04 0.22 23.76
CA TYR A 249 -10.82 -0.43 23.28
C TYR A 249 -10.93 -0.75 21.78
N LEU A 250 -12.04 -1.40 21.38
CA LEU A 250 -12.27 -1.77 19.98
C LEU A 250 -12.31 -0.54 19.07
N SER A 251 -13.01 0.53 19.46
CA SER A 251 -13.07 1.79 18.72
C SER A 251 -11.69 2.42 18.54
N ASN A 252 -10.91 2.52 19.61
CA ASN A 252 -9.56 3.08 19.58
C ASN A 252 -8.60 2.22 18.74
N MET A 253 -8.69 0.91 18.87
CA MET A 253 -7.89 -0.04 18.09
C MET A 253 -8.18 0.10 16.59
N ILE A 254 -9.46 0.15 16.21
CA ILE A 254 -9.87 0.35 14.81
C ILE A 254 -9.31 1.67 14.29
N LYS A 255 -9.53 2.78 15.01
CA LYS A 255 -9.04 4.11 14.61
C LYS A 255 -7.51 4.15 14.48
N LYS A 256 -6.81 3.51 15.41
CA LYS A 256 -5.34 3.42 15.41
C LYS A 256 -4.82 2.60 14.22
N ARG A 257 -5.49 1.48 13.88
CA ARG A 257 -5.05 0.54 12.84
C ARG A 257 -5.40 0.99 11.42
N SER A 258 -6.59 1.55 11.22
CA SER A 258 -7.10 1.92 9.89
C SER A 258 -7.04 3.42 9.60
N GLY A 259 -6.78 4.26 10.60
CA GLY A 259 -6.97 5.70 10.48
C GLY A 259 -8.45 6.12 10.44
N GLN A 260 -9.39 5.18 10.38
CA GLN A 260 -10.83 5.38 10.24
C GLN A 260 -11.59 4.89 11.48
N THR A 261 -12.75 5.48 11.73
CA THR A 261 -13.67 4.98 12.75
C THR A 261 -14.39 3.74 12.25
N PHE A 262 -14.96 2.95 13.16
CA PHE A 262 -15.81 1.80 12.82
C PHE A 262 -16.95 2.19 11.86
N THR A 263 -17.59 3.35 12.09
CA THR A 263 -18.69 3.83 11.25
C THR A 263 -18.22 4.20 9.85
N GLU A 264 -17.05 4.80 9.72
CA GLU A 264 -16.44 5.10 8.40
C GLU A 264 -16.13 3.82 7.62
N LEU A 265 -15.54 2.80 8.27
CA LEU A 265 -15.30 1.49 7.66
C LEU A 265 -16.59 0.80 7.21
N LEU A 266 -17.60 0.80 8.08
CA LEU A 266 -18.89 0.21 7.79
C LEU A 266 -19.60 0.91 6.62
N ASN A 267 -19.57 2.25 6.61
CA ASN A 267 -20.18 3.04 5.56
C ASN A 267 -19.45 2.88 4.22
N GLU A 268 -18.13 2.74 4.22
CA GLU A 268 -17.36 2.44 3.01
C GLU A 268 -17.87 1.14 2.37
N LYS A 269 -18.02 0.05 3.14
CA LYS A 269 -18.56 -1.22 2.63
C LYS A 269 -19.99 -1.06 2.08
N ARG A 270 -20.86 -0.34 2.80
CA ARG A 270 -22.24 -0.07 2.38
C ARG A 270 -22.30 0.73 1.08
N LEU A 271 -21.48 1.78 0.96
CA LEU A 271 -21.43 2.64 -0.23
C LEU A 271 -20.97 1.87 -1.47
N LEU A 272 -19.98 1.02 -1.32
CA LEU A 272 -19.48 0.23 -2.44
C LEU A 272 -20.50 -0.82 -2.91
N LYS A 273 -21.22 -1.44 -1.97
CA LYS A 273 -22.31 -2.33 -2.31
C LYS A 273 -23.48 -1.59 -2.97
N ALA A 274 -23.79 -0.38 -2.46
CA ALA A 274 -24.79 0.47 -3.07
C ALA A 274 -24.42 0.88 -4.50
N ASN A 275 -23.18 1.31 -4.73
CA ASN A 275 -22.71 1.69 -6.06
C ASN A 275 -22.81 0.53 -7.05
N LEU A 276 -22.37 -0.66 -6.63
CA LEU A 276 -22.50 -1.86 -7.46
C LEU A 276 -23.97 -2.13 -7.85
N LEU A 277 -24.91 -2.01 -6.90
CA LEU A 277 -26.33 -2.21 -7.19
C LEU A 277 -26.90 -1.12 -8.10
N ILE A 278 -26.48 0.13 -7.95
CA ILE A 278 -26.89 1.25 -8.79
C ILE A 278 -26.38 1.04 -10.23
N GLU A 279 -25.15 0.65 -10.41
CA GLU A 279 -24.55 0.44 -11.74
C GLU A 279 -25.08 -0.80 -12.46
N SER A 280 -25.47 -1.84 -11.71
CA SER A 280 -25.77 -3.17 -12.28
C SER A 280 -27.25 -3.54 -12.28
N THR A 281 -28.15 -2.71 -11.70
CA THR A 281 -29.57 -3.05 -11.56
C THR A 281 -30.47 -1.83 -11.73
N GLU A 282 -31.77 -2.08 -12.02
CA GLU A 282 -32.82 -1.06 -12.06
C GLU A 282 -33.55 -0.88 -10.70
N ILE A 283 -32.95 -1.36 -9.60
CA ILE A 283 -33.56 -1.29 -8.27
C ILE A 283 -33.68 0.18 -7.85
N PRO A 284 -34.86 0.65 -7.35
CA PRO A 284 -34.98 2.03 -6.87
C PRO A 284 -33.98 2.34 -5.74
N ILE A 285 -33.36 3.50 -5.78
CA ILE A 285 -32.34 3.94 -4.79
C ILE A 285 -32.85 3.79 -3.36
N GLN A 286 -34.13 4.04 -3.11
CA GLN A 286 -34.72 3.88 -1.77
C GLN A 286 -34.69 2.43 -1.27
N THR A 287 -34.86 1.47 -2.14
CA THR A 287 -34.73 0.04 -1.82
C THR A 287 -33.27 -0.33 -1.57
N ILE A 288 -32.35 0.15 -2.42
CA ILE A 288 -30.92 -0.06 -2.26
C ILE A 288 -30.44 0.46 -0.90
N LEU A 289 -30.89 1.65 -0.49
CA LEU A 289 -30.55 2.21 0.83
C LEU A 289 -30.87 1.24 1.98
N THR A 290 -32.07 0.66 1.92
CA THR A 290 -32.52 -0.30 2.95
C THR A 290 -31.69 -1.58 2.91
N GLU A 291 -31.46 -2.11 1.71
CA GLU A 291 -30.66 -3.32 1.51
C GLU A 291 -29.22 -3.19 1.99
N VAL A 292 -28.62 -2.02 1.82
CA VAL A 292 -27.23 -1.79 2.27
C VAL A 292 -27.13 -1.28 3.71
N GLY A 293 -28.26 -1.06 4.40
CA GLY A 293 -28.30 -0.70 5.82
C GLY A 293 -28.16 0.80 6.12
N PHE A 294 -28.46 1.70 5.17
CA PHE A 294 -28.60 3.12 5.48
C PHE A 294 -30.04 3.46 5.88
N SER A 295 -30.22 4.02 7.06
CA SER A 295 -31.51 4.50 7.55
C SER A 295 -31.83 5.95 7.20
N ASN A 296 -30.83 6.76 6.86
CA ASN A 296 -30.97 8.17 6.57
C ASN A 296 -30.53 8.47 5.13
N LYS A 297 -31.51 8.86 4.30
CA LYS A 297 -31.28 9.16 2.88
C LYS A 297 -30.33 10.35 2.66
N THR A 298 -30.49 11.44 3.41
CA THR A 298 -29.65 12.64 3.27
C THR A 298 -28.19 12.32 3.61
N TYR A 299 -27.97 11.57 4.69
CA TYR A 299 -26.64 11.14 5.09
C TYR A 299 -25.99 10.23 4.04
N PHE A 300 -26.75 9.29 3.46
CA PHE A 300 -26.26 8.45 2.37
C PHE A 300 -25.82 9.29 1.17
N TYR A 301 -26.64 10.22 0.69
CA TYR A 301 -26.31 11.07 -0.46
C TYR A 301 -25.03 11.88 -0.20
N THR A 302 -24.88 12.42 1.02
CA THR A 302 -23.66 13.12 1.42
C THR A 302 -22.44 12.22 1.38
N CYS A 303 -22.53 11.04 1.97
CA CYS A 303 -21.43 10.06 1.98
C CYS A 303 -21.10 9.57 0.56
N TYR A 304 -22.13 9.30 -0.26
CA TYR A 304 -21.96 8.83 -1.62
C TYR A 304 -21.26 9.88 -2.49
N LYS A 305 -21.72 11.13 -2.45
CA LYS A 305 -21.10 12.24 -3.19
C LYS A 305 -19.66 12.48 -2.77
N ASN A 306 -19.38 12.43 -1.47
CA ASN A 306 -18.02 12.57 -0.96
C ASN A 306 -17.10 11.44 -1.44
N ARG A 307 -17.63 10.22 -1.63
CA ARG A 307 -16.87 9.05 -2.01
C ARG A 307 -16.65 8.90 -3.51
N PHE A 308 -17.71 9.16 -4.30
CA PHE A 308 -17.72 8.91 -5.75
C PHE A 308 -17.70 10.17 -6.60
N HIS A 309 -17.81 11.36 -5.98
CA HIS A 309 -17.81 12.68 -6.61
C HIS A 309 -19.00 12.92 -7.57
N CYS A 310 -20.03 12.08 -7.53
CA CYS A 310 -21.28 12.20 -8.26
C CYS A 310 -22.47 11.84 -7.36
N LEU A 311 -23.70 12.14 -7.79
CA LEU A 311 -24.90 11.69 -7.09
C LEU A 311 -25.28 10.27 -7.52
N PRO A 312 -25.96 9.48 -6.65
CA PRO A 312 -26.48 8.16 -7.02
C PRO A 312 -27.43 8.14 -8.22
N SER A 313 -28.01 9.28 -8.55
CA SER A 313 -28.91 9.46 -9.71
C SER A 313 -28.19 9.87 -10.99
N GLU A 314 -26.88 10.07 -10.93
CA GLU A 314 -26.04 10.47 -12.07
C GLU A 314 -25.22 9.29 -12.61
N VAL A 315 -25.36 8.13 -11.98
CA VAL A 315 -24.77 6.86 -12.37
C VAL A 315 -25.77 6.06 -13.18
#